data_0f56a96617bf3adab02e719e046ec203
#
_entry.id   0f56a96617bf3adab02e719e046ec203
#
_cell.length_a   1.000
_cell.length_b   1.000
_cell.length_c   1.000
_cell.angle_alpha   90.00
_cell.angle_beta   90.00
_cell.angle_gamma   90.00
#
_symmetry.space_group_name_H-M   'P 1'
#
loop_
_entity.id
_entity.type
_entity.pdbx_description
1 polymer ?
#
loop_
_entity_poly.entity_id
_entity_poly.type
_entity_poly.pdbx_seq_one_letter_code
_entity_poly.pdbx_strand_id
1 'polypeptide(L)'
;MPQAGFVSESIISDCTNTPRTIAFNKPYGVLPCFTDSDGRQTLADHIDLPGVYAAGRLDMDSEGLLLLTSDGRLAHYITDPQHKLPKVYLAQLERIPTEVALEQLREGVVLNGKKTKPAEVHLLLEDPNLPDRLVPIRFRKNVPTAWVEITLREGLNRQVRRMTAAVGHPTLRLVRVAIGPVVLGDLQPGKWRDLTSREIEQIYSATARR
;
A
#
# COMPACT_ATOMS: atom_id res chain seq x y z
N MET A 1 -45.17 -21.35 -51.80
CA MET A 1 -45.11 -21.08 -50.33
C MET A 1 -43.69 -21.18 -49.93
N PRO A 2 -42.95 -20.07 -49.74
CA PRO A 2 -41.61 -20.12 -49.15
C PRO A 2 -41.71 -19.89 -47.59
N GLN A 3 -41.03 -20.76 -46.87
CA GLN A 3 -40.90 -20.67 -45.41
C GLN A 3 -39.94 -19.55 -45.02
N ALA A 4 -40.38 -18.69 -44.10
CA ALA A 4 -39.58 -17.67 -43.50
C ALA A 4 -38.57 -18.27 -42.50
N GLY A 5 -37.29 -18.09 -42.79
CA GLY A 5 -36.22 -18.40 -41.85
C GLY A 5 -36.20 -17.40 -40.72
N PHE A 6 -36.31 -17.89 -39.48
CA PHE A 6 -36.05 -17.13 -38.26
C PHE A 6 -34.54 -16.89 -38.13
N VAL A 7 -34.12 -15.66 -38.32
CA VAL A 7 -32.77 -15.24 -37.97
C VAL A 7 -32.77 -14.96 -36.49
N SER A 8 -32.12 -15.83 -35.72
CA SER A 8 -31.83 -15.62 -34.30
C SER A 8 -30.77 -14.53 -34.18
N GLU A 9 -31.17 -13.33 -33.81
CA GLU A 9 -30.24 -12.29 -33.33
C GLU A 9 -29.62 -12.75 -32.00
N SER A 10 -28.41 -13.24 -32.07
CA SER A 10 -27.56 -13.41 -30.89
C SER A 10 -27.25 -12.03 -30.31
N ILE A 11 -27.91 -11.71 -29.20
CA ILE A 11 -27.57 -10.56 -28.36
C ILE A 11 -26.15 -10.80 -27.87
N ILE A 12 -25.19 -10.17 -28.51
CA ILE A 12 -23.85 -10.01 -27.99
C ILE A 12 -24.00 -9.05 -26.79
N SER A 13 -24.02 -9.60 -25.59
CA SER A 13 -23.90 -8.81 -24.38
C SER A 13 -22.50 -8.16 -24.38
N ASP A 14 -22.47 -6.92 -24.80
CA ASP A 14 -21.33 -6.04 -24.70
C ASP A 14 -21.07 -5.85 -23.19
N CYS A 15 -20.22 -6.72 -22.63
CA CYS A 15 -19.69 -6.55 -21.29
C CYS A 15 -18.83 -5.29 -21.34
N THR A 16 -19.44 -4.14 -21.06
CA THR A 16 -18.72 -2.89 -20.81
C THR A 16 -17.75 -3.18 -19.67
N ASN A 17 -16.50 -3.40 -20.04
CA ASN A 17 -15.41 -3.70 -19.13
C ASN A 17 -15.04 -2.41 -18.39
N THR A 18 -15.93 -1.98 -17.48
CA THR A 18 -15.69 -0.81 -16.63
C THR A 18 -14.46 -1.10 -15.76
N PRO A 19 -13.42 -0.28 -15.85
CA PRO A 19 -12.21 -0.51 -15.09
C PRO A 19 -12.52 -0.64 -13.59
N ARG A 20 -12.03 -1.70 -12.97
CA ARG A 20 -12.17 -1.91 -11.52
C ARG A 20 -10.91 -1.47 -10.79
N THR A 21 -11.12 -0.87 -9.64
CA THR A 21 -10.04 -0.48 -8.72
C THR A 21 -10.42 -0.89 -7.32
N ILE A 22 -9.53 -1.60 -6.65
CA ILE A 22 -9.75 -2.12 -5.31
C ILE A 22 -8.67 -1.67 -4.33
N ALA A 23 -9.06 -1.52 -3.07
CA ALA A 23 -8.19 -1.41 -1.91
C ALA A 23 -8.07 -2.80 -1.27
N PHE A 24 -6.87 -3.30 -1.10
CA PHE A 24 -6.57 -4.57 -0.48
C PHE A 24 -5.73 -4.36 0.78
N ASN A 25 -6.09 -4.99 1.88
CA ASN A 25 -5.25 -5.06 3.07
C ASN A 25 -4.32 -6.27 2.96
N LYS A 26 -3.12 -6.03 2.42
CA LYS A 26 -2.12 -7.07 2.20
C LYS A 26 -1.58 -7.61 3.53
N PRO A 27 -1.72 -8.90 3.82
CA PRO A 27 -1.10 -9.50 5.00
C PRO A 27 0.43 -9.52 4.92
N TYR A 28 1.07 -9.71 6.08
CA TYR A 28 2.49 -10.07 6.16
C TYR A 28 2.76 -11.40 5.45
N GLY A 29 3.91 -11.49 4.76
CA GLY A 29 4.34 -12.72 4.09
C GLY A 29 3.76 -12.93 2.70
N VAL A 30 2.82 -12.09 2.24
CA VAL A 30 2.22 -12.16 0.91
C VAL A 30 3.02 -11.31 -0.07
N LEU A 31 3.40 -11.89 -1.22
CA LEU A 31 4.06 -11.18 -2.31
C LEU A 31 3.08 -10.23 -3.03
N PRO A 32 3.52 -9.03 -3.44
CA PRO A 32 2.66 -8.07 -4.15
C PRO A 32 2.59 -8.36 -5.67
N CYS A 33 2.43 -9.63 -6.03
CA CYS A 33 2.26 -10.14 -7.40
C CYS A 33 1.31 -11.32 -7.40
N PHE A 34 0.81 -11.72 -8.57
CA PHE A 34 -0.14 -12.82 -8.71
C PHE A 34 0.52 -14.18 -8.99
N THR A 35 1.80 -14.20 -9.28
CA THR A 35 2.54 -15.44 -9.59
C THR A 35 3.87 -15.47 -8.84
N ASP A 36 4.29 -16.67 -8.45
CA ASP A 36 5.57 -16.92 -7.83
C ASP A 36 6.08 -18.31 -8.20
N SER A 37 7.37 -18.44 -8.50
CA SER A 37 8.00 -19.72 -8.86
C SER A 37 8.36 -20.59 -7.66
N ASP A 38 8.46 -19.98 -6.48
CA ASP A 38 8.95 -20.63 -5.25
C ASP A 38 7.79 -21.09 -4.35
N GLY A 39 6.54 -20.94 -4.80
CA GLY A 39 5.35 -21.39 -4.07
C GLY A 39 5.02 -20.55 -2.82
N ARG A 40 5.51 -19.32 -2.73
CA ARG A 40 5.16 -18.38 -1.65
C ARG A 40 3.76 -17.82 -1.88
N GLN A 41 3.10 -17.39 -0.80
CA GLN A 41 1.80 -16.73 -0.90
C GLN A 41 1.88 -15.45 -1.76
N THR A 42 0.89 -15.29 -2.63
CA THR A 42 0.76 -14.19 -3.60
C THR A 42 -0.59 -13.50 -3.47
N LEU A 43 -0.82 -12.48 -4.28
CA LEU A 43 -2.13 -11.83 -4.36
C LEU A 43 -3.23 -12.78 -4.87
N ALA A 44 -2.88 -13.80 -5.66
CA ALA A 44 -3.85 -14.79 -6.18
C ALA A 44 -4.51 -15.62 -5.07
N ASP A 45 -3.84 -15.80 -3.92
CA ASP A 45 -4.40 -16.52 -2.78
C ASP A 45 -5.50 -15.72 -2.04
N HIS A 46 -5.66 -14.44 -2.35
CA HIS A 46 -6.58 -13.53 -1.66
C HIS A 46 -7.56 -12.81 -2.59
N ILE A 47 -7.22 -12.66 -3.87
CA ILE A 47 -7.96 -11.83 -4.83
C ILE A 47 -8.34 -12.68 -6.03
N ASP A 48 -9.60 -13.08 -6.07
CA ASP A 48 -10.22 -13.74 -7.22
C ASP A 48 -10.92 -12.69 -8.10
N LEU A 49 -10.11 -11.82 -8.72
CA LEU A 49 -10.59 -10.77 -9.61
C LEU A 49 -9.66 -10.64 -10.82
N PRO A 50 -10.08 -11.11 -12.00
CA PRO A 50 -9.23 -11.07 -13.17
C PRO A 50 -8.98 -9.64 -13.65
N GLY A 51 -7.83 -9.42 -14.26
CA GLY A 51 -7.48 -8.18 -14.94
C GLY A 51 -7.05 -7.02 -14.05
N VAL A 52 -7.02 -7.17 -12.72
CA VAL A 52 -6.46 -6.13 -11.83
C VAL A 52 -5.00 -6.40 -11.52
N TYR A 53 -4.20 -5.35 -11.44
CA TYR A 53 -2.78 -5.41 -11.12
C TYR A 53 -2.43 -4.38 -10.05
N ALA A 54 -1.41 -4.68 -9.26
CA ALA A 54 -0.97 -3.79 -8.19
C ALA A 54 -0.47 -2.43 -8.75
N ALA A 55 -1.10 -1.35 -8.31
CA ALA A 55 -0.66 0.01 -8.56
C ALA A 55 0.45 0.38 -7.57
N GLY A 56 1.66 -0.03 -7.88
CA GLY A 56 2.83 0.09 -7.03
C GLY A 56 3.13 -1.19 -6.25
N ARG A 57 4.07 -1.09 -5.32
CA ARG A 57 4.56 -2.25 -4.55
C ARG A 57 4.41 -2.01 -3.05
N LEU A 58 4.29 -3.12 -2.33
CA LEU A 58 4.40 -3.19 -0.89
C LEU A 58 5.16 -4.48 -0.58
N ASP A 59 6.31 -4.40 0.07
CA ASP A 59 7.20 -5.54 0.27
C ASP A 59 6.48 -6.73 0.94
N MET A 60 7.00 -7.94 0.75
CA MET A 60 6.46 -9.15 1.34
C MET A 60 6.36 -9.06 2.87
N ASP A 61 7.37 -8.46 3.51
CA ASP A 61 7.45 -8.26 4.96
C ASP A 61 6.75 -6.98 5.46
N SER A 62 5.97 -6.31 4.60
CA SER A 62 5.16 -5.14 4.94
C SER A 62 3.68 -5.46 4.77
N GLU A 63 2.84 -4.79 5.56
CA GLU A 63 1.41 -5.02 5.67
C GLU A 63 0.60 -3.79 5.22
N GLY A 64 -0.71 -3.98 5.03
CA GLY A 64 -1.67 -2.89 4.89
C GLY A 64 -2.04 -2.57 3.45
N LEU A 65 -2.40 -1.31 3.21
CA LEU A 65 -3.08 -0.86 2.00
C LEU A 65 -2.23 -1.05 0.74
N LEU A 66 -2.76 -1.84 -0.19
CA LEU A 66 -2.29 -1.98 -1.56
C LEU A 66 -3.45 -1.68 -2.50
N LEU A 67 -3.25 -0.79 -3.47
CA LEU A 67 -4.25 -0.52 -4.51
C LEU A 67 -3.97 -1.41 -5.71
N LEU A 68 -5.04 -1.99 -6.27
CA LEU A 68 -4.97 -2.75 -7.52
C LEU A 68 -6.02 -2.20 -8.49
N THR A 69 -5.70 -2.18 -9.77
CA THR A 69 -6.61 -1.65 -10.79
C THR A 69 -6.41 -2.31 -12.13
N SER A 70 -7.49 -2.38 -12.93
CA SER A 70 -7.43 -2.68 -14.37
C SER A 70 -7.28 -1.42 -15.22
N ASP A 71 -7.33 -0.21 -14.62
CA ASP A 71 -7.10 1.06 -15.30
C ASP A 71 -5.61 1.41 -15.27
N GLY A 72 -4.92 1.24 -16.39
CA GLY A 72 -3.51 1.57 -16.54
C GLY A 72 -3.22 3.06 -16.35
N ARG A 73 -4.18 3.95 -16.69
CA ARG A 73 -4.04 5.38 -16.48
C ARG A 73 -4.06 5.71 -14.99
N LEU A 74 -5.00 5.16 -14.24
CA LEU A 74 -5.07 5.33 -12.79
C LEU A 74 -3.84 4.73 -12.10
N ALA A 75 -3.38 3.54 -12.53
CA ALA A 75 -2.15 2.93 -12.02
C ALA A 75 -0.94 3.87 -12.19
N HIS A 76 -0.83 4.51 -13.36
CA HIS A 76 0.21 5.51 -13.60
C HIS A 76 0.08 6.70 -12.63
N TYR A 77 -1.11 7.27 -12.44
CA TYR A 77 -1.33 8.36 -11.48
C TYR A 77 -0.93 8.01 -10.05
N ILE A 78 -1.18 6.78 -9.61
CA ILE A 78 -0.84 6.31 -8.26
C ILE A 78 0.68 6.13 -8.09
N THR A 79 1.36 5.67 -9.14
CA THR A 79 2.76 5.21 -9.05
C THR A 79 3.79 6.24 -9.47
N ASP A 80 3.43 7.19 -10.33
CA ASP A 80 4.36 8.18 -10.86
C ASP A 80 4.92 9.07 -9.74
N PRO A 81 6.26 9.11 -9.58
CA PRO A 81 6.91 9.97 -8.61
C PRO A 81 6.63 11.47 -8.77
N GLN A 82 6.18 11.89 -9.97
CA GLN A 82 5.81 13.28 -10.23
C GLN A 82 4.51 13.67 -9.52
N HIS A 83 3.57 12.76 -9.37
CA HIS A 83 2.29 13.00 -8.69
C HIS A 83 2.41 13.09 -7.17
N LYS A 84 3.48 12.54 -6.58
CA LYS A 84 3.83 12.65 -5.15
C LYS A 84 2.67 12.35 -4.19
N LEU A 85 1.79 11.42 -4.54
CA LEU A 85 0.74 10.98 -3.63
C LEU A 85 1.36 10.55 -2.29
N PRO A 86 0.94 11.16 -1.16
CA PRO A 86 1.46 10.80 0.14
C PRO A 86 1.12 9.35 0.46
N LYS A 87 2.04 8.67 1.09
CA LYS A 87 1.84 7.31 1.61
C LYS A 87 2.10 7.34 3.10
N VAL A 88 1.09 7.00 3.89
CA VAL A 88 1.17 7.01 5.35
C VAL A 88 1.44 5.60 5.86
N TYR A 89 2.42 5.49 6.72
CA TYR A 89 2.84 4.24 7.32
C TYR A 89 2.82 4.32 8.83
N LEU A 90 2.35 3.26 9.48
CA LEU A 90 2.59 3.00 10.90
C LEU A 90 3.77 2.04 11.01
N ALA A 91 4.82 2.47 11.69
CA ALA A 91 6.04 1.69 11.87
C ALA A 91 6.30 1.45 13.36
N GLN A 92 6.33 0.17 13.76
CA GLN A 92 6.81 -0.23 15.07
C GLN A 92 8.34 -0.29 15.02
N LEU A 93 8.98 0.48 15.85
CA LEU A 93 10.43 0.60 15.93
C LEU A 93 10.99 -0.17 17.12
N GLU A 94 12.18 -0.70 16.96
CA GLU A 94 13.00 -1.18 18.07
C GLU A 94 13.56 0.02 18.81
N ARG A 95 13.39 0.07 20.12
CA ARG A 95 13.70 1.20 21.02
C ARG A 95 12.82 2.44 20.75
N ILE A 96 12.62 3.23 21.79
CA ILE A 96 11.90 4.49 21.72
C ILE A 96 12.82 5.54 21.06
N PRO A 97 12.43 6.14 19.91
CA PRO A 97 13.25 7.13 19.25
C PRO A 97 13.35 8.42 20.07
N THR A 98 14.54 9.02 20.09
CA THR A 98 14.75 10.35 20.64
C THR A 98 14.20 11.41 19.69
N GLU A 99 13.94 12.64 20.20
CA GLU A 99 13.51 13.73 19.33
C GLU A 99 14.55 14.05 18.25
N VAL A 100 15.83 13.91 18.54
CA VAL A 100 16.91 14.06 17.55
C VAL A 100 16.76 13.04 16.40
N ALA A 101 16.45 11.78 16.72
CA ALA A 101 16.25 10.76 15.70
C ALA A 101 14.97 11.05 14.86
N LEU A 102 13.90 11.54 15.49
CA LEU A 102 12.67 11.93 14.80
C LEU A 102 12.92 13.12 13.86
N GLU A 103 13.68 14.11 14.31
CA GLU A 103 14.01 15.28 13.47
C GLU A 103 14.88 14.89 12.26
N GLN A 104 15.85 14.00 12.45
CA GLN A 104 16.64 13.45 11.34
C GLN A 104 15.74 12.75 10.30
N LEU A 105 14.71 12.01 10.74
CA LEU A 105 13.74 11.40 9.84
C LEU A 105 12.91 12.46 9.09
N ARG A 106 12.49 13.54 9.78
CA ARG A 106 11.72 14.65 9.17
C ARG A 106 12.53 15.39 8.12
N GLU A 107 13.77 15.70 8.40
CA GLU A 107 14.68 16.38 7.47
C GLU A 107 15.11 15.50 6.28
N GLY A 108 14.97 14.19 6.42
CA GLY A 108 15.48 13.20 5.50
C GLY A 108 16.89 12.73 5.82
N VAL A 109 17.16 11.46 5.55
CA VAL A 109 18.42 10.77 5.84
C VAL A 109 19.16 10.37 4.57
N VAL A 110 20.48 10.19 4.68
CA VAL A 110 21.29 9.75 3.53
C VAL A 110 21.19 8.23 3.38
N LEU A 111 20.67 7.78 2.25
CA LEU A 111 20.57 6.37 1.88
C LEU A 111 21.34 6.13 0.58
N ASN A 112 22.41 5.31 0.63
CA ASN A 112 23.29 5.04 -0.52
C ASN A 112 23.84 6.32 -1.17
N GLY A 113 24.31 7.27 -0.37
CA GLY A 113 24.88 8.53 -0.85
C GLY A 113 23.89 9.59 -1.31
N LYS A 114 22.56 9.30 -1.26
CA LYS A 114 21.52 10.26 -1.66
C LYS A 114 20.62 10.57 -0.46
N LYS A 115 20.41 11.87 -0.17
CA LYS A 115 19.46 12.30 0.88
C LYS A 115 18.03 12.05 0.41
N THR A 116 17.21 11.45 1.28
CA THR A 116 15.76 11.29 1.05
C THR A 116 15.07 12.65 1.11
N LYS A 117 13.86 12.72 0.55
CA LYS A 117 13.01 13.90 0.75
C LYS A 117 12.60 14.03 2.22
N PRO A 118 12.26 15.24 2.67
CA PRO A 118 11.63 15.44 3.97
C PRO A 118 10.38 14.58 4.14
N ALA A 119 10.15 14.09 5.36
CA ALA A 119 9.00 13.28 5.75
C ALA A 119 8.23 13.96 6.89
N GLU A 120 6.92 13.69 6.97
CA GLU A 120 6.16 14.00 8.19
C GLU A 120 6.30 12.80 9.13
N VAL A 121 6.74 13.03 10.38
CA VAL A 121 7.02 11.95 11.35
C VAL A 121 6.47 12.32 12.72
N HIS A 122 5.61 11.46 13.26
CA HIS A 122 4.97 11.63 14.56
C HIS A 122 5.17 10.39 15.42
N LEU A 123 5.66 10.57 16.64
CA LEU A 123 5.67 9.51 17.65
C LEU A 123 4.24 9.32 18.17
N LEU A 124 3.73 8.09 18.17
CA LEU A 124 2.43 7.78 18.73
C LEU A 124 2.55 7.58 20.23
N LEU A 125 1.63 8.18 21.00
CA LEU A 125 1.56 8.07 22.45
C LEU A 125 0.98 6.72 22.89
N GLU A 126 0.14 6.14 22.05
CA GLU A 126 -0.52 4.85 22.29
C GLU A 126 -0.28 3.91 21.10
N ASP A 127 -0.32 2.61 21.36
CA ASP A 127 -0.21 1.61 20.30
C ASP A 127 -1.43 1.72 19.38
N PRO A 128 -1.22 1.72 18.05
CA PRO A 128 -2.33 1.80 17.11
C PRO A 128 -3.19 0.53 17.19
N ASN A 129 -4.50 0.71 17.07
CA ASN A 129 -5.46 -0.42 17.01
C ASN A 129 -5.34 -1.14 15.68
N LEU A 130 -4.37 -2.04 15.56
CA LEU A 130 -4.13 -2.87 14.38
C LEU A 130 -4.44 -4.33 14.69
N PRO A 131 -5.04 -5.07 13.75
CA PRO A 131 -5.20 -6.51 13.89
C PRO A 131 -3.88 -7.21 14.19
N ASP A 132 -3.94 -8.28 14.98
CA ASP A 132 -2.78 -9.11 15.26
C ASP A 132 -2.22 -9.73 13.98
N ARG A 133 -0.91 -9.84 13.92
CA ARG A 133 -0.22 -10.48 12.82
C ARG A 133 -0.13 -11.99 13.05
N LEU A 134 -0.49 -12.79 12.01
CA LEU A 134 -0.43 -14.27 12.07
C LEU A 134 0.99 -14.77 12.42
N VAL A 135 2.03 -14.11 11.91
CA VAL A 135 3.42 -14.40 12.27
C VAL A 135 3.86 -13.42 13.36
N PRO A 136 4.02 -13.84 14.61
CA PRO A 136 4.37 -12.93 15.69
C PRO A 136 5.71 -12.23 15.46
N ILE A 137 5.81 -11.01 15.96
CA ILE A 137 7.08 -10.29 16.03
C ILE A 137 7.89 -10.91 17.18
N ARG A 138 9.19 -11.15 16.95
CA ARG A 138 10.06 -11.66 18.01
C ARG A 138 10.09 -10.68 19.18
N PHE A 139 9.49 -11.09 20.27
CA PHE A 139 9.51 -10.30 21.51
C PHE A 139 10.89 -10.36 22.17
N ARG A 140 11.41 -9.20 22.58
CA ARG A 140 12.66 -9.05 23.34
C ARG A 140 12.34 -8.35 24.66
N LYS A 141 12.35 -9.10 25.76
CA LYS A 141 11.89 -8.63 27.08
C LYS A 141 12.52 -7.28 27.55
N ASN A 142 13.75 -7.01 27.15
CA ASN A 142 14.51 -5.83 27.61
C ASN A 142 14.68 -4.75 26.54
N VAL A 143 13.94 -4.83 25.43
CA VAL A 143 14.02 -3.85 24.35
C VAL A 143 12.64 -3.23 24.17
N PRO A 144 12.44 -2.00 24.65
CA PRO A 144 11.16 -1.31 24.46
C PRO A 144 10.91 -1.08 22.97
N THR A 145 9.65 -0.94 22.60
CA THR A 145 9.25 -0.57 21.23
C THR A 145 8.39 0.69 21.26
N ALA A 146 8.34 1.39 20.15
CA ALA A 146 7.47 2.54 19.97
C ALA A 146 6.86 2.53 18.58
N TRP A 147 5.70 3.12 18.43
CA TRP A 147 5.07 3.33 17.13
C TRP A 147 5.30 4.75 16.65
N VAL A 148 5.60 4.88 15.36
CA VAL A 148 5.68 6.16 14.67
C VAL A 148 4.79 6.14 13.44
N GLU A 149 4.13 7.26 13.16
CA GLU A 149 3.49 7.51 11.88
C GLU A 149 4.47 8.25 10.98
N ILE A 150 4.64 7.76 9.75
CA ILE A 150 5.57 8.34 8.76
C ILE A 150 4.82 8.56 7.45
N THR A 151 4.78 9.81 6.99
CA THR A 151 4.22 10.16 5.68
C THR A 151 5.34 10.47 4.70
N LEU A 152 5.38 9.70 3.60
CA LEU A 152 6.34 9.86 2.52
C LEU A 152 5.66 10.34 1.22
N ARG A 153 6.35 11.22 0.48
CA ARG A 153 5.94 11.68 -0.86
C ARG A 153 6.89 11.20 -1.97
N GLU A 154 7.55 10.11 -1.72
CA GLU A 154 8.43 9.40 -2.65
C GLU A 154 8.33 7.88 -2.40
N GLY A 155 9.03 7.06 -3.21
CA GLY A 155 8.94 5.61 -3.09
C GLY A 155 10.25 4.92 -3.42
N LEU A 156 11.26 5.04 -2.54
CA LEU A 156 12.50 4.31 -2.68
C LEU A 156 12.32 2.86 -2.16
N ASN A 157 13.14 1.96 -2.69
CA ASN A 157 13.12 0.57 -2.22
C ASN A 157 13.34 0.49 -0.71
N ARG A 158 12.39 -0.14 0.02
CA ARG A 158 12.40 -0.35 1.46
C ARG A 158 12.68 0.94 2.27
N GLN A 159 12.15 2.07 1.81
CA GLN A 159 12.56 3.39 2.28
C GLN A 159 12.36 3.57 3.78
N VAL A 160 11.16 3.33 4.32
CA VAL A 160 10.88 3.49 5.76
C VAL A 160 11.86 2.66 6.59
N ARG A 161 12.03 1.38 6.27
CA ARG A 161 12.92 0.47 7.02
C ARG A 161 14.38 0.92 6.99
N ARG A 162 14.81 1.48 5.86
CA ARG A 162 16.18 2.00 5.72
C ARG A 162 16.37 3.32 6.44
N MET A 163 15.38 4.21 6.41
CA MET A 163 15.41 5.49 7.11
C MET A 163 15.48 5.26 8.63
N THR A 164 14.58 4.44 9.17
CA THR A 164 14.53 4.17 10.61
C THR A 164 15.77 3.44 11.11
N ALA A 165 16.30 2.51 10.34
CA ALA A 165 17.57 1.84 10.66
C ALA A 165 18.77 2.81 10.64
N ALA A 166 18.80 3.77 9.71
CA ALA A 166 19.87 4.78 9.62
C ALA A 166 19.96 5.69 10.85
N VAL A 167 18.83 5.92 11.53
CA VAL A 167 18.81 6.69 12.80
C VAL A 167 18.86 5.79 14.04
N GLY A 168 19.18 4.49 13.89
CA GLY A 168 19.39 3.56 15.00
C GLY A 168 18.13 2.85 15.53
N HIS A 169 16.98 2.97 14.84
CA HIS A 169 15.69 2.41 15.27
C HIS A 169 15.10 1.50 14.20
N PRO A 170 15.57 0.23 14.06
CA PRO A 170 15.08 -0.68 13.04
C PRO A 170 13.56 -0.93 13.14
N THR A 171 12.89 -0.97 11.99
CA THR A 171 11.46 -1.27 11.91
C THR A 171 11.19 -2.76 12.13
N LEU A 172 10.38 -3.08 13.13
CA LEU A 172 9.89 -4.43 13.46
C LEU A 172 8.62 -4.78 12.67
N ARG A 173 7.64 -3.87 12.66
CA ARG A 173 6.38 -3.99 11.92
C ARG A 173 6.16 -2.74 11.06
N LEU A 174 5.64 -2.92 9.85
CA LEU A 174 5.36 -1.81 8.94
C LEU A 174 4.01 -2.03 8.28
N VAL A 175 3.08 -1.12 8.52
CA VAL A 175 1.73 -1.16 7.97
C VAL A 175 1.47 0.12 7.18
N ARG A 176 1.16 0.02 5.90
CA ARG A 176 0.71 1.18 5.13
C ARG A 176 -0.77 1.42 5.35
N VAL A 177 -1.12 2.56 5.92
CA VAL A 177 -2.51 2.88 6.30
C VAL A 177 -3.21 3.83 5.35
N ALA A 178 -2.46 4.56 4.50
CA ALA A 178 -3.08 5.41 3.48
C ALA A 178 -2.20 5.57 2.23
N ILE A 179 -2.86 5.82 1.09
CA ILE A 179 -2.25 6.24 -0.19
C ILE A 179 -3.11 7.40 -0.72
N GLY A 180 -2.59 8.62 -0.69
CA GLY A 180 -3.35 9.81 -1.04
C GLY A 180 -4.64 9.90 -0.24
N PRO A 181 -5.82 10.00 -0.88
CA PRO A 181 -7.11 10.09 -0.21
C PRO A 181 -7.65 8.74 0.29
N VAL A 182 -7.07 7.62 -0.16
CA VAL A 182 -7.58 6.28 0.19
C VAL A 182 -6.96 5.83 1.50
N VAL A 183 -7.81 5.50 2.46
CA VAL A 183 -7.40 5.00 3.78
C VAL A 183 -7.75 3.52 3.93
N LEU A 184 -6.95 2.82 4.73
CA LEU A 184 -7.16 1.41 5.06
C LEU A 184 -8.46 1.21 5.85
N GLY A 185 -8.71 2.08 6.84
CA GLY A 185 -9.87 1.97 7.73
C GLY A 185 -9.95 0.62 8.42
N ASP A 186 -11.16 0.09 8.54
CA ASP A 186 -11.47 -1.19 9.20
C ASP A 186 -11.31 -2.41 8.30
N LEU A 187 -10.72 -2.24 7.10
CA LEU A 187 -10.52 -3.34 6.16
C LEU A 187 -9.59 -4.39 6.77
N GLN A 188 -10.11 -5.59 6.99
CA GLN A 188 -9.38 -6.67 7.66
C GLN A 188 -8.24 -7.24 6.79
N PRO A 189 -7.15 -7.76 7.38
CA PRO A 189 -6.06 -8.40 6.64
C PRO A 189 -6.56 -9.52 5.70
N GLY A 190 -6.06 -9.54 4.46
CA GLY A 190 -6.47 -10.49 3.44
C GLY A 190 -7.82 -10.17 2.77
N LYS A 191 -8.48 -9.07 3.15
CA LYS A 191 -9.73 -8.61 2.51
C LYS A 191 -9.50 -7.43 1.59
N TRP A 192 -10.41 -7.27 0.64
CA TRP A 192 -10.41 -6.14 -0.29
C TRP A 192 -11.83 -5.55 -0.44
N ARG A 193 -11.90 -4.32 -0.91
CA ARG A 193 -13.13 -3.63 -1.29
C ARG A 193 -12.91 -2.84 -2.58
N ASP A 194 -13.97 -2.57 -3.31
CA ASP A 194 -13.89 -1.63 -4.41
C ASP A 194 -13.62 -0.20 -3.89
N LEU A 195 -12.91 0.60 -4.67
CA LEU A 195 -12.85 2.03 -4.45
C LEU A 195 -14.16 2.67 -4.90
N THR A 196 -14.60 3.65 -4.14
CA THR A 196 -15.73 4.50 -4.54
C THR A 196 -15.33 5.45 -5.67
N SER A 197 -16.29 5.88 -6.48
CA SER A 197 -16.05 6.89 -7.52
C SER A 197 -15.42 8.16 -6.95
N ARG A 198 -15.82 8.56 -5.73
CA ARG A 198 -15.27 9.71 -5.01
C ARG A 198 -13.77 9.53 -4.68
N GLU A 199 -13.35 8.35 -4.22
CA GLU A 199 -11.93 8.08 -3.95
C GLU A 199 -11.10 8.15 -5.24
N ILE A 200 -11.63 7.63 -6.35
CA ILE A 200 -10.98 7.68 -7.67
C ILE A 200 -10.83 9.13 -8.14
N GLU A 201 -11.91 9.93 -8.07
CA GLU A 201 -11.89 11.35 -8.41
C GLU A 201 -10.90 12.13 -7.54
N GLN A 202 -10.84 11.83 -6.26
CA GLN A 202 -9.88 12.45 -5.33
C GLN A 202 -8.43 12.10 -5.64
N ILE A 203 -8.13 10.88 -6.11
CA ILE A 203 -6.79 10.53 -6.58
C ILE A 203 -6.39 11.43 -7.76
N TYR A 204 -7.25 11.57 -8.77
CA TYR A 204 -6.99 12.44 -9.92
C TYR A 204 -6.84 13.92 -9.50
N SER A 205 -7.69 14.40 -8.61
CA SER A 205 -7.68 15.79 -8.14
C SER A 205 -6.45 16.11 -7.30
N ALA A 206 -5.97 15.17 -6.50
CA ALA A 206 -4.76 15.34 -5.68
C ALA A 206 -3.49 15.51 -6.53
N THR A 207 -3.52 15.06 -7.78
CA THR A 207 -2.40 15.16 -8.73
C THR A 207 -2.51 16.36 -9.66
N ALA A 208 -3.71 16.91 -9.85
CA ALA A 208 -3.96 18.04 -10.77
C ALA A 208 -3.65 19.43 -10.18
N ARG A 209 -3.48 19.55 -8.86
CA ARG A 209 -3.27 20.82 -8.16
C ARG A 209 -1.79 21.27 -8.12
N ARG A 210 -1.16 21.33 -9.29
CA ARG A 210 0.21 21.88 -9.43
C ARG A 210 0.35 22.71 -10.69
#